data_93c6d3016d0d066b011f12393b41ac61
#
_entry.id   93c6d3016d0d066b011f12393b41ac61
#
_cell.length_a   1.000
_cell.length_b   1.000
_cell.length_c   1.000
_cell.angle_alpha   90.00
_cell.angle_beta   90.00
_cell.angle_gamma   90.00
#
_symmetry.space_group_name_H-M   'P 1'
#
loop_
_entity.id
_entity.type
_entity.pdbx_description
1 polymer ?
#
loop_
_entity_poly.entity_id
_entity_poly.type
_entity_poly.pdbx_seq_one_letter_code
_entity_poly.pdbx_strand_id
1 'polypeptide(L)'
;MTRSRFSGSAAVWILLLAYASLYPFVPLRPPGPDAVSSAFVSSLRYVSAFDVTVNVLAYVPLGVLACRYFRQDRGDVGPAIAKAIAFGTAFSFSMETAQLFIPGRISSIYDTLANGAGTALGALAYAEPFYSMATKPLGEKRDAYVVPGNWGDAGLVLVGVWLIAQLNPALPFFGAGNIVGSGIDMDDLAILQSAAVAMSVWGFGLFVSVLLARERGALRVTLVLLSTALWLKFTSASFMLQPRLAEEWVSAGRVVGLVVGVLLLVPTRRFRRTARTYLALVLVLAGALFAKIVGAYSSLDELLRVFRWPYGQLANFTTLTRFLHEVWPFAAVAYLIALFLHGRREVESNP
;
A
#
# COMPACT_ATOMS: atom_id res chain seq x y z
N MET A 1 -1.72 -26.43 -6.30
CA MET A 1 -0.83 -25.37 -5.78
C MET A 1 -1.38 -23.93 -5.88
N THR A 2 -2.42 -23.65 -6.65
CA THR A 2 -2.96 -22.29 -6.88
C THR A 2 -3.87 -21.75 -5.76
N ARG A 3 -4.50 -22.61 -4.95
CA ARG A 3 -5.49 -22.24 -3.93
C ARG A 3 -4.88 -21.52 -2.70
N SER A 4 -3.69 -21.92 -2.25
CA SER A 4 -3.04 -21.33 -1.05
C SER A 4 -2.49 -19.92 -1.30
N ARG A 5 -2.07 -19.63 -2.53
CA ARG A 5 -1.52 -18.30 -2.90
C ARG A 5 -2.58 -17.20 -2.90
N PHE A 6 -3.82 -17.57 -3.25
CA PHE A 6 -4.93 -16.62 -3.33
C PHE A 6 -5.52 -16.29 -1.99
N SER A 7 -5.55 -17.26 -1.07
CA SER A 7 -6.02 -17.02 0.29
C SER A 7 -5.18 -15.97 1.02
N GLY A 8 -3.87 -15.96 0.79
CA GLY A 8 -2.97 -14.96 1.39
C GLY A 8 -3.24 -13.54 0.92
N SER A 9 -3.35 -13.31 -0.40
CA SER A 9 -3.62 -11.97 -0.95
C SER A 9 -5.00 -11.45 -0.55
N ALA A 10 -6.01 -12.33 -0.56
CA ALA A 10 -7.35 -11.98 -0.11
C ALA A 10 -7.38 -11.62 1.38
N ALA A 11 -6.69 -12.40 2.23
CA ALA A 11 -6.60 -12.11 3.66
C ALA A 11 -5.91 -10.76 3.92
N VAL A 12 -4.80 -10.47 3.24
CA VAL A 12 -4.13 -9.17 3.36
C VAL A 12 -5.07 -8.04 2.96
N TRP A 13 -5.80 -8.18 1.83
CA TRP A 13 -6.71 -7.12 1.38
C TRP A 13 -7.88 -6.90 2.35
N ILE A 14 -8.48 -7.97 2.87
CA ILE A 14 -9.53 -7.90 3.89
C ILE A 14 -9.01 -7.20 5.16
N LEU A 15 -7.81 -7.54 5.62
CA LEU A 15 -7.20 -6.89 6.78
C LEU A 15 -6.93 -5.40 6.54
N LEU A 16 -6.49 -5.01 5.34
CA LEU A 16 -6.30 -3.60 4.99
C LEU A 16 -7.62 -2.84 5.00
N LEU A 17 -8.68 -3.41 4.42
CA LEU A 17 -10.02 -2.81 4.44
C LEU A 17 -10.56 -2.69 5.88
N ALA A 18 -10.43 -3.75 6.69
CA ALA A 18 -10.84 -3.72 8.08
C ALA A 18 -10.07 -2.66 8.88
N TYR A 19 -8.75 -2.58 8.68
CA TYR A 19 -7.93 -1.55 9.31
C TYR A 19 -8.40 -0.13 8.93
N ALA A 20 -8.57 0.13 7.63
CA ALA A 20 -9.02 1.44 7.14
C ALA A 20 -10.40 1.81 7.68
N SER A 21 -11.30 0.83 7.78
CA SER A 21 -12.68 1.05 8.26
C SER A 21 -12.74 1.26 9.78
N LEU A 22 -11.97 0.52 10.57
CA LEU A 22 -12.14 0.46 12.03
C LEU A 22 -11.13 1.27 12.84
N TYR A 23 -10.09 1.81 12.23
CA TYR A 23 -9.16 2.68 12.97
C TYR A 23 -9.93 3.89 13.55
N PRO A 24 -9.69 4.34 14.81
CA PRO A 24 -8.60 3.95 15.71
C PRO A 24 -8.85 2.71 16.58
N PHE A 25 -9.87 1.90 16.36
CA PHE A 25 -10.28 0.70 17.09
C PHE A 25 -10.78 0.95 18.51
N VAL A 26 -10.22 1.90 19.20
CA VAL A 26 -10.52 2.26 20.59
C VAL A 26 -10.58 3.77 20.76
N PRO A 27 -11.35 4.28 21.71
CA PRO A 27 -12.20 3.55 22.66
C PRO A 27 -13.48 3.02 21.99
N LEU A 28 -13.99 1.87 22.42
CA LEU A 28 -15.32 1.41 22.02
C LEU A 28 -16.36 1.98 22.98
N ARG A 29 -17.46 2.48 22.45
CA ARG A 29 -18.59 3.01 23.22
C ARG A 29 -19.91 2.48 22.66
N PRO A 30 -20.92 2.24 23.50
CA PRO A 30 -22.24 1.93 23.00
C PRO A 30 -22.75 3.03 22.05
N PRO A 31 -23.41 2.66 20.94
CA PRO A 31 -23.97 3.65 20.04
C PRO A 31 -25.04 4.47 20.75
N GLY A 32 -25.09 5.77 20.45
CA GLY A 32 -26.14 6.65 20.94
C GLY A 32 -27.53 6.25 20.43
N PRO A 33 -28.61 6.71 21.06
CA PRO A 33 -29.99 6.32 20.70
C PRO A 33 -30.32 6.55 19.22
N ASP A 34 -29.75 7.60 18.63
CA ASP A 34 -30.00 7.96 17.22
C ASP A 34 -28.94 7.44 16.24
N ALA A 35 -27.94 6.70 16.70
CA ALA A 35 -26.81 6.27 15.86
C ALA A 35 -27.28 5.38 14.70
N VAL A 36 -28.22 4.47 14.96
CA VAL A 36 -28.77 3.56 13.95
C VAL A 36 -29.63 4.33 12.94
N SER A 37 -30.53 5.21 13.42
CA SER A 37 -31.37 6.02 12.54
C SER A 37 -30.55 6.99 11.69
N SER A 38 -29.52 7.60 12.27
CA SER A 38 -28.62 8.50 11.54
C SER A 38 -27.80 7.79 10.46
N ALA A 39 -27.40 6.55 10.67
CA ALA A 39 -26.70 5.75 9.68
C ALA A 39 -27.54 5.51 8.40
N PHE A 40 -28.85 5.42 8.55
CA PHE A 40 -29.78 5.18 7.43
C PHE A 40 -30.37 6.45 6.82
N VAL A 41 -30.58 7.50 7.59
CA VAL A 41 -31.40 8.67 7.18
C VAL A 41 -30.57 9.92 6.88
N SER A 42 -29.55 10.20 7.70
CA SER A 42 -28.80 11.47 7.61
C SER A 42 -27.64 11.49 6.64
N SER A 43 -27.27 10.35 6.09
CA SER A 43 -26.06 10.20 5.29
C SER A 43 -26.08 10.87 3.91
N LEU A 44 -27.25 11.14 3.32
CA LEU A 44 -27.37 11.78 1.98
C LEU A 44 -26.73 13.17 1.89
N ARG A 45 -26.70 13.93 2.97
CA ARG A 45 -26.15 15.30 2.98
C ARG A 45 -24.63 15.36 3.05
N TYR A 46 -23.98 14.23 3.38
CA TYR A 46 -22.53 14.18 3.65
C TYR A 46 -21.76 13.28 2.67
N VAL A 47 -22.44 12.66 1.70
CA VAL A 47 -21.79 11.77 0.72
C VAL A 47 -21.13 12.61 -0.36
N SER A 48 -19.81 12.64 -0.38
CA SER A 48 -19.05 13.26 -1.48
C SER A 48 -18.79 12.26 -2.62
N ALA A 49 -18.67 12.76 -3.84
CA ALA A 49 -18.27 11.93 -4.98
C ALA A 49 -16.89 11.26 -4.75
N PHE A 50 -16.03 11.92 -3.99
CA PHE A 50 -14.73 11.36 -3.60
C PHE A 50 -14.90 10.13 -2.68
N ASP A 51 -15.74 10.22 -1.65
CA ASP A 51 -15.99 9.11 -0.72
C ASP A 51 -16.55 7.90 -1.46
N VAL A 52 -17.55 8.11 -2.33
CA VAL A 52 -18.11 7.04 -3.16
C VAL A 52 -17.03 6.41 -4.05
N THR A 53 -16.21 7.23 -4.70
CA THR A 53 -15.15 6.74 -5.59
C THR A 53 -14.11 5.92 -4.83
N VAL A 54 -13.65 6.39 -3.68
CA VAL A 54 -12.68 5.66 -2.85
C VAL A 54 -13.26 4.34 -2.36
N ASN A 55 -14.49 4.31 -1.89
CA ASN A 55 -15.17 3.12 -1.45
C ASN A 55 -15.31 2.08 -2.58
N VAL A 56 -15.80 2.51 -3.74
CA VAL A 56 -15.89 1.64 -4.93
C VAL A 56 -14.52 1.07 -5.28
N LEU A 57 -13.52 1.93 -5.47
CA LEU A 57 -12.17 1.50 -5.90
C LEU A 57 -11.49 0.58 -4.88
N ALA A 58 -11.69 0.81 -3.58
CA ALA A 58 -11.12 -0.02 -2.52
C ALA A 58 -11.70 -1.46 -2.53
N TYR A 59 -12.94 -1.63 -2.94
CA TYR A 59 -13.61 -2.93 -2.96
C TYR A 59 -13.52 -3.67 -4.31
N VAL A 60 -13.09 -3.02 -5.40
CA VAL A 60 -12.83 -3.72 -6.69
C VAL A 60 -11.84 -4.88 -6.53
N PRO A 61 -10.66 -4.74 -5.89
CA PRO A 61 -9.76 -5.86 -5.68
C PRO A 61 -10.38 -6.99 -4.85
N LEU A 62 -11.19 -6.66 -3.83
CA LEU A 62 -11.91 -7.65 -3.05
C LEU A 62 -12.85 -8.48 -3.94
N GLY A 63 -13.59 -7.83 -4.83
CA GLY A 63 -14.48 -8.49 -5.78
C GLY A 63 -13.75 -9.48 -6.69
N VAL A 64 -12.59 -9.06 -7.26
CA VAL A 64 -11.72 -9.94 -8.06
C VAL A 64 -11.24 -11.14 -7.24
N LEU A 65 -10.72 -10.91 -6.05
CA LEU A 65 -10.15 -11.94 -5.19
C LEU A 65 -11.22 -12.92 -4.68
N ALA A 66 -12.37 -12.40 -4.27
CA ALA A 66 -13.50 -13.21 -3.79
C ALA A 66 -14.11 -14.05 -4.93
N CYS A 67 -14.35 -13.46 -6.12
CA CYS A 67 -14.87 -14.18 -7.27
C CYS A 67 -13.94 -15.32 -7.67
N ARG A 68 -12.64 -15.06 -7.71
CA ARG A 68 -11.64 -16.08 -7.98
C ARG A 68 -11.60 -17.17 -6.91
N TYR A 69 -11.75 -16.82 -5.63
CA TYR A 69 -11.82 -17.79 -4.53
C TYR A 69 -13.06 -18.69 -4.64
N PHE A 70 -14.23 -18.12 -4.94
CA PHE A 70 -15.49 -18.85 -5.04
C PHE A 70 -15.63 -19.61 -6.36
N ARG A 71 -14.91 -19.24 -7.41
CA ARG A 71 -14.85 -19.99 -8.67
C ARG A 71 -14.00 -21.23 -8.46
N GLN A 72 -14.63 -22.32 -8.01
CA GLN A 72 -13.98 -23.63 -7.95
C GLN A 72 -13.64 -24.09 -9.39
N ASP A 73 -12.57 -24.87 -9.53
CA ASP A 73 -12.02 -25.30 -10.81
C ASP A 73 -13.12 -25.71 -11.80
N ARG A 74 -13.30 -24.88 -12.86
CA ARG A 74 -14.24 -25.05 -13.98
C ARG A 74 -15.74 -24.93 -13.69
N GLY A 75 -16.17 -24.44 -12.52
CA GLY A 75 -17.58 -24.14 -12.26
C GLY A 75 -18.08 -22.89 -13.01
N ASP A 76 -19.41 -22.75 -13.11
CA ASP A 76 -20.06 -21.56 -13.64
C ASP A 76 -19.61 -20.29 -12.91
N VAL A 77 -19.34 -19.26 -13.67
CA VAL A 77 -18.86 -17.99 -13.14
C VAL A 77 -19.97 -17.21 -12.42
N GLY A 78 -21.22 -17.39 -12.83
CA GLY A 78 -22.38 -16.69 -12.27
C GLY A 78 -22.53 -16.87 -10.76
N PRO A 79 -22.59 -18.11 -10.23
CA PRO A 79 -22.64 -18.34 -8.79
C PRO A 79 -21.44 -17.78 -8.02
N ALA A 80 -20.25 -17.78 -8.62
CA ALA A 80 -19.06 -17.20 -8.01
C ALA A 80 -19.15 -15.67 -7.89
N ILE A 81 -19.68 -15.00 -8.91
CA ILE A 81 -19.96 -13.56 -8.90
C ILE A 81 -20.96 -13.23 -7.78
N ALA A 82 -22.09 -13.95 -7.74
CA ALA A 82 -23.11 -13.72 -6.71
C ALA A 82 -22.57 -13.90 -5.29
N LYS A 83 -21.78 -14.96 -5.04
CA LYS A 83 -21.13 -15.21 -3.75
C LYS A 83 -20.11 -14.11 -3.40
N ALA A 84 -19.34 -13.62 -4.37
CA ALA A 84 -18.39 -12.55 -4.16
C ALA A 84 -19.09 -11.25 -3.78
N ILE A 85 -20.15 -10.87 -4.49
CA ILE A 85 -20.95 -9.68 -4.19
C ILE A 85 -21.57 -9.79 -2.80
N ALA A 86 -22.22 -10.91 -2.49
CA ALA A 86 -22.82 -11.16 -1.20
C ALA A 86 -21.78 -11.07 -0.06
N PHE A 87 -20.60 -11.67 -0.24
CA PHE A 87 -19.51 -11.62 0.72
C PHE A 87 -19.01 -10.19 0.93
N GLY A 88 -18.69 -9.46 -0.14
CA GLY A 88 -18.16 -8.10 -0.03
C GLY A 88 -19.15 -7.11 0.57
N THR A 89 -20.45 -7.23 0.21
CA THR A 89 -21.51 -6.41 0.80
C THR A 89 -21.72 -6.75 2.28
N ALA A 90 -21.76 -8.04 2.65
CA ALA A 90 -21.88 -8.46 4.04
C ALA A 90 -20.67 -8.04 4.88
N PHE A 91 -19.46 -8.14 4.32
CA PHE A 91 -18.24 -7.65 4.97
C PHE A 91 -18.30 -6.14 5.21
N SER A 92 -18.68 -5.36 4.17
CA SER A 92 -18.85 -3.91 4.31
C SER A 92 -19.90 -3.55 5.36
N PHE A 93 -21.06 -4.20 5.33
CA PHE A 93 -22.12 -3.99 6.32
C PHE A 93 -21.65 -4.29 7.75
N SER A 94 -20.82 -5.33 7.92
CA SER A 94 -20.23 -5.67 9.22
C SER A 94 -19.27 -4.58 9.69
N MET A 95 -18.48 -3.97 8.78
CA MET A 95 -17.60 -2.86 9.11
C MET A 95 -18.40 -1.62 9.52
N GLU A 96 -19.44 -1.26 8.77
CA GLU A 96 -20.34 -0.13 9.11
C GLU A 96 -21.04 -0.34 10.46
N THR A 97 -21.46 -1.57 10.73
CA THR A 97 -22.06 -1.90 12.05
C THR A 97 -21.03 -1.74 13.18
N ALA A 98 -19.79 -2.19 12.97
CA ALA A 98 -18.73 -2.03 13.95
C ALA A 98 -18.35 -0.55 14.17
N GLN A 99 -18.43 0.28 13.15
CA GLN A 99 -18.17 1.73 13.24
C GLN A 99 -19.17 2.45 14.16
N LEU A 100 -20.39 1.96 14.32
CA LEU A 100 -21.35 2.53 15.28
C LEU A 100 -20.82 2.58 16.72
N PHE A 101 -19.89 1.68 17.06
CA PHE A 101 -19.28 1.60 18.38
C PHE A 101 -17.98 2.44 18.51
N ILE A 102 -17.51 3.07 17.44
CA ILE A 102 -16.27 3.83 17.42
C ILE A 102 -16.59 5.33 17.39
N PRO A 103 -16.30 6.09 18.46
CA PRO A 103 -16.54 7.53 18.50
C PRO A 103 -15.83 8.26 17.35
N GLY A 104 -16.54 9.20 16.73
CA GLY A 104 -16.02 9.99 15.60
C GLY A 104 -16.11 9.29 14.24
N ARG A 105 -16.62 8.04 14.18
CA ARG A 105 -17.00 7.38 12.92
C ARG A 105 -18.46 7.68 12.60
N ILE A 106 -18.72 7.86 11.31
CA ILE A 106 -20.06 8.04 10.77
C ILE A 106 -20.35 6.83 9.90
N SER A 107 -21.14 5.91 10.43
CA SER A 107 -21.61 4.75 9.66
C SER A 107 -22.62 5.20 8.60
N SER A 108 -22.54 4.64 7.39
CA SER A 108 -23.36 5.01 6.25
C SER A 108 -23.79 3.82 5.42
N ILE A 109 -25.09 3.69 5.18
CA ILE A 109 -25.61 2.69 4.25
C ILE A 109 -25.10 2.93 2.81
N TYR A 110 -24.80 4.16 2.44
CA TYR A 110 -24.26 4.50 1.13
C TYR A 110 -22.84 3.97 0.95
N ASP A 111 -22.05 3.90 2.01
CA ASP A 111 -20.74 3.29 1.98
C ASP A 111 -20.86 1.79 1.73
N THR A 112 -21.83 1.12 2.37
CA THR A 112 -22.13 -0.29 2.09
C THR A 112 -22.55 -0.50 0.64
N LEU A 113 -23.38 0.38 0.07
CA LEU A 113 -23.81 0.28 -1.33
C LEU A 113 -22.64 0.54 -2.30
N ALA A 114 -21.81 1.55 -2.05
CA ALA A 114 -20.63 1.86 -2.86
C ALA A 114 -19.61 0.70 -2.83
N ASN A 115 -19.37 0.14 -1.65
CA ASN A 115 -18.49 -1.01 -1.43
C ASN A 115 -19.03 -2.28 -2.13
N GLY A 116 -20.34 -2.50 -2.06
CA GLY A 116 -21.02 -3.56 -2.79
C GLY A 116 -20.91 -3.40 -4.30
N ALA A 117 -21.09 -2.18 -4.82
CA ALA A 117 -20.89 -1.85 -6.22
C ALA A 117 -19.44 -2.09 -6.65
N GLY A 118 -18.45 -1.68 -5.85
CA GLY A 118 -17.04 -1.95 -6.09
C GLY A 118 -16.75 -3.45 -6.16
N THR A 119 -17.30 -4.22 -5.22
CA THR A 119 -17.18 -5.68 -5.22
C THR A 119 -17.81 -6.28 -6.48
N ALA A 120 -18.98 -5.79 -6.90
CA ALA A 120 -19.64 -6.25 -8.12
C ALA A 120 -18.81 -5.96 -9.36
N LEU A 121 -18.27 -4.75 -9.49
CA LEU A 121 -17.37 -4.38 -10.59
C LEU A 121 -16.15 -5.28 -10.64
N GLY A 122 -15.51 -5.56 -9.51
CA GLY A 122 -14.36 -6.45 -9.43
C GLY A 122 -14.70 -7.89 -9.80
N ALA A 123 -15.83 -8.42 -9.32
CA ALA A 123 -16.29 -9.77 -9.63
C ALA A 123 -16.64 -9.93 -11.12
N LEU A 124 -17.31 -8.93 -11.71
CA LEU A 124 -17.62 -8.88 -13.14
C LEU A 124 -16.35 -8.74 -13.99
N ALA A 125 -15.43 -7.86 -13.60
CA ALA A 125 -14.15 -7.73 -14.29
C ALA A 125 -13.36 -9.04 -14.31
N TYR A 126 -13.39 -9.82 -13.23
CA TYR A 126 -12.77 -11.15 -13.21
C TYR A 126 -13.41 -12.13 -14.19
N ALA A 127 -14.73 -12.02 -14.42
CA ALA A 127 -15.47 -12.90 -15.31
C ALA A 127 -15.24 -12.61 -16.80
N GLU A 128 -14.84 -11.39 -17.13
CA GLU A 128 -14.64 -10.95 -18.50
C GLU A 128 -13.39 -11.57 -19.14
N PRO A 129 -13.44 -11.92 -20.46
CA PRO A 129 -12.30 -12.48 -21.17
C PRO A 129 -11.09 -11.54 -21.17
N PHE A 130 -11.29 -10.24 -21.10
CA PHE A 130 -10.24 -9.22 -20.98
C PHE A 130 -9.36 -9.40 -19.73
N TYR A 131 -9.93 -9.88 -18.61
CA TYR A 131 -9.14 -10.16 -17.43
C TYR A 131 -8.07 -11.22 -17.70
N SER A 132 -8.43 -12.30 -18.35
CA SER A 132 -7.49 -13.38 -18.69
C SER A 132 -6.45 -12.91 -19.72
N MET A 133 -6.83 -12.08 -20.70
CA MET A 133 -5.91 -11.48 -21.68
C MET A 133 -4.90 -10.55 -20.99
N ALA A 134 -5.35 -9.75 -20.04
CA ALA A 134 -4.46 -8.84 -19.31
C ALA A 134 -3.56 -9.56 -18.29
N THR A 135 -4.09 -10.57 -17.59
CA THR A 135 -3.37 -11.22 -16.48
C THR A 135 -2.45 -12.35 -16.90
N LYS A 136 -2.71 -13.04 -18.04
CA LYS A 136 -1.81 -14.08 -18.56
C LYS A 136 -0.39 -13.56 -18.82
N PRO A 137 -0.18 -12.48 -19.62
CA PRO A 137 1.16 -11.98 -19.86
C PRO A 137 1.83 -11.42 -18.60
N LEU A 138 1.05 -10.93 -17.62
CA LEU A 138 1.58 -10.53 -16.32
C LEU A 138 2.04 -11.75 -15.51
N GLY A 139 1.29 -12.85 -15.54
CA GLY A 139 1.65 -14.11 -14.90
C GLY A 139 2.92 -14.72 -15.49
N GLU A 140 3.02 -14.76 -16.82
CA GLU A 140 4.21 -15.23 -17.53
C GLU A 140 5.45 -14.39 -17.20
N LYS A 141 5.33 -13.07 -17.20
CA LYS A 141 6.41 -12.18 -16.77
C LYS A 141 6.76 -12.38 -15.30
N ARG A 142 5.77 -12.51 -14.42
CA ARG A 142 5.98 -12.81 -13.01
C ARG A 142 6.82 -14.09 -12.86
N ASP A 143 6.46 -15.17 -13.54
CA ASP A 143 7.16 -16.45 -13.42
C ASP A 143 8.56 -16.42 -14.07
N ALA A 144 8.77 -15.57 -15.07
CA ALA A 144 10.07 -15.37 -15.72
C ALA A 144 11.04 -14.48 -14.92
N TYR A 145 10.50 -13.49 -14.17
CA TYR A 145 11.35 -12.46 -13.56
C TYR A 145 11.40 -12.49 -12.03
N VAL A 146 10.41 -13.07 -11.35
CA VAL A 146 10.31 -13.07 -9.89
C VAL A 146 10.70 -14.43 -9.32
N VAL A 147 11.26 -14.43 -8.13
CA VAL A 147 11.54 -15.65 -7.36
C VAL A 147 10.30 -16.55 -7.33
N PRO A 148 10.47 -17.86 -7.64
CA PRO A 148 9.32 -18.76 -7.71
C PRO A 148 8.67 -19.00 -6.36
N GLY A 149 7.41 -19.41 -6.39
CA GLY A 149 6.67 -19.83 -5.20
C GLY A 149 6.13 -18.69 -4.36
N ASN A 150 5.75 -19.02 -3.13
CA ASN A 150 5.10 -18.12 -2.19
C ASN A 150 5.99 -16.94 -1.77
N TRP A 151 7.32 -17.13 -1.82
CA TRP A 151 8.27 -16.06 -1.51
C TRP A 151 8.22 -14.93 -2.53
N GLY A 152 8.14 -15.27 -3.81
CA GLY A 152 7.96 -14.25 -4.85
C GLY A 152 6.63 -13.50 -4.71
N ASP A 153 5.56 -14.23 -4.39
CA ASP A 153 4.24 -13.62 -4.18
C ASP A 153 4.23 -12.68 -2.97
N ALA A 154 4.84 -13.09 -1.85
CA ALA A 154 4.97 -12.25 -0.67
C ALA A 154 5.79 -10.97 -0.94
N GLY A 155 6.89 -11.09 -1.69
CA GLY A 155 7.68 -9.94 -2.09
C GLY A 155 6.91 -8.98 -3.01
N LEU A 156 6.10 -9.50 -3.94
CA LEU A 156 5.23 -8.67 -4.80
C LEU A 156 4.13 -7.97 -3.99
N VAL A 157 3.56 -8.64 -2.99
CA VAL A 157 2.61 -8.01 -2.06
C VAL A 157 3.27 -6.84 -1.33
N LEU A 158 4.51 -7.01 -0.86
CA LEU A 158 5.25 -5.91 -0.21
C LEU A 158 5.51 -4.74 -1.16
N VAL A 159 5.85 -4.99 -2.42
CA VAL A 159 5.96 -3.94 -3.44
C VAL A 159 4.63 -3.24 -3.66
N GLY A 160 3.52 -3.99 -3.74
CA GLY A 160 2.17 -3.44 -3.87
C GLY A 160 1.78 -2.56 -2.68
N VAL A 161 2.03 -3.03 -1.47
CA VAL A 161 1.80 -2.25 -0.22
C VAL A 161 2.62 -0.96 -0.23
N TRP A 162 3.88 -1.02 -0.64
CA TRP A 162 4.71 0.17 -0.77
C TRP A 162 4.14 1.18 -1.79
N LEU A 163 3.66 0.69 -2.95
CA LEU A 163 3.03 1.56 -3.96
C LEU A 163 1.73 2.20 -3.46
N ILE A 164 0.91 1.45 -2.70
CA ILE A 164 -0.32 2.00 -2.09
C ILE A 164 0.02 3.14 -1.13
N ALA A 165 1.08 3.00 -0.33
CA ALA A 165 1.52 4.08 0.54
C ALA A 165 1.93 5.35 -0.22
N GLN A 166 2.39 5.23 -1.48
CA GLN A 166 2.73 6.38 -2.33
C GLN A 166 1.52 7.14 -2.88
N LEU A 167 0.31 6.59 -2.79
CA LEU A 167 -0.91 7.31 -3.16
C LEU A 167 -1.21 8.50 -2.25
N ASN A 168 -0.67 8.51 -1.02
CA ASN A 168 -0.85 9.64 -0.12
C ASN A 168 0.23 10.71 -0.37
N PRO A 169 -0.15 11.88 -0.89
CA PRO A 169 0.83 12.93 -1.19
C PRO A 169 1.35 13.65 0.05
N ALA A 170 0.64 13.62 1.17
CA ALA A 170 1.08 14.24 2.43
C ALA A 170 2.23 13.46 3.09
N LEU A 171 2.39 12.17 2.75
CA LEU A 171 3.50 11.37 3.25
C LEU A 171 4.77 11.64 2.43
N PRO A 172 5.94 11.72 3.05
CA PRO A 172 7.19 11.91 2.33
C PRO A 172 7.50 10.71 1.44
N PHE A 173 8.16 10.96 0.30
CA PHE A 173 8.72 9.91 -0.53
C PHE A 173 9.93 9.32 0.19
N PHE A 174 9.87 8.04 0.59
CA PHE A 174 10.88 7.39 1.43
C PHE A 174 11.11 8.04 2.82
N GLY A 175 10.08 8.50 3.46
CA GLY A 175 10.10 8.77 4.89
C GLY A 175 10.97 9.93 5.37
N ALA A 176 11.53 10.74 4.49
CA ALA A 176 12.36 11.87 4.87
C ALA A 176 11.55 13.18 4.88
N GLY A 177 11.34 13.69 6.05
CA GLY A 177 11.02 15.09 6.29
C GLY A 177 9.54 15.42 6.45
N ASN A 178 9.33 16.33 7.38
CA ASN A 178 8.11 17.09 7.56
C ASN A 178 8.01 18.19 6.52
N ILE A 179 6.79 18.47 6.10
CA ILE A 179 6.48 19.71 5.38
C ILE A 179 6.49 20.90 6.36
N VAL A 180 6.37 20.63 7.68
CA VAL A 180 6.28 21.66 8.72
C VAL A 180 7.52 21.62 9.62
N GLY A 181 8.23 22.75 9.66
CA GLY A 181 9.34 23.18 10.48
C GLY A 181 9.93 22.25 11.55
N SER A 182 11.09 21.68 11.27
CA SER A 182 12.04 21.28 12.29
C SER A 182 12.92 22.50 12.61
N GLY A 183 13.24 22.76 13.86
CA GLY A 183 14.18 23.82 14.26
C GLY A 183 15.64 23.55 13.87
N ILE A 184 15.87 22.76 12.81
CA ILE A 184 17.15 22.40 12.21
C ILE A 184 17.45 23.41 11.11
N ASP A 185 18.70 23.84 11.00
CA ASP A 185 19.15 24.72 9.93
C ASP A 185 18.85 24.10 8.54
N MET A 186 18.42 24.93 7.59
CA MET A 186 17.90 24.45 6.30
C MET A 186 18.96 23.67 5.50
N ASP A 187 20.25 24.02 5.63
CA ASP A 187 21.34 23.34 4.93
C ASP A 187 21.59 21.94 5.52
N ASP A 188 21.65 21.84 6.84
CA ASP A 188 21.79 20.54 7.54
C ASP A 188 20.58 19.64 7.28
N LEU A 189 19.39 20.20 7.25
CA LEU A 189 18.17 19.46 6.94
C LEU A 189 18.21 18.87 5.52
N ALA A 190 18.69 19.63 4.53
CA ALA A 190 18.79 19.16 3.15
C ALA A 190 19.78 17.99 3.02
N ILE A 191 20.91 18.02 3.71
CA ILE A 191 21.90 16.94 3.73
C ILE A 191 21.32 15.69 4.38
N LEU A 192 20.70 15.83 5.54
CA LEU A 192 20.08 14.72 6.27
C LEU A 192 18.93 14.09 5.48
N GLN A 193 18.09 14.89 4.83
CA GLN A 193 17.05 14.42 3.93
C GLN A 193 17.63 13.66 2.74
N SER A 194 18.69 14.17 2.13
CA SER A 194 19.37 13.51 1.02
C SER A 194 19.89 12.12 1.43
N ALA A 195 20.54 12.04 2.59
CA ALA A 195 21.06 10.77 3.10
C ALA A 195 19.94 9.75 3.39
N ALA A 196 18.85 10.18 4.04
CA ALA A 196 17.71 9.31 4.35
C ALA A 196 17.06 8.76 3.07
N VAL A 197 16.82 9.63 2.07
CA VAL A 197 16.24 9.22 0.79
C VAL A 197 17.19 8.32 0.03
N ALA A 198 18.50 8.64 -0.01
CA ALA A 198 19.50 7.82 -0.70
C ALA A 198 19.57 6.40 -0.12
N MET A 199 19.63 6.25 1.21
CA MET A 199 19.63 4.94 1.88
C MET A 199 18.34 4.17 1.57
N SER A 200 17.20 4.83 1.62
CA SER A 200 15.90 4.20 1.39
C SER A 200 15.72 3.74 -0.07
N VAL A 201 16.10 4.57 -1.05
CA VAL A 201 16.07 4.24 -2.49
C VAL A 201 17.04 3.11 -2.81
N TRP A 202 18.24 3.18 -2.29
CA TRP A 202 19.25 2.14 -2.48
C TRP A 202 18.83 0.82 -1.85
N GLY A 203 18.33 0.85 -0.59
CA GLY A 203 17.79 -0.32 0.11
C GLY A 203 16.59 -0.95 -0.61
N PHE A 204 15.65 -0.12 -1.09
CA PHE A 204 14.51 -0.57 -1.89
C PHE A 204 14.96 -1.20 -3.21
N GLY A 205 15.90 -0.59 -3.93
CA GLY A 205 16.43 -1.15 -5.17
C GLY A 205 17.13 -2.50 -4.96
N LEU A 206 17.87 -2.66 -3.86
CA LEU A 206 18.46 -3.95 -3.48
C LEU A 206 17.39 -4.96 -3.06
N PHE A 207 16.35 -4.57 -2.32
CA PHE A 207 15.19 -5.41 -2.03
C PHE A 207 14.57 -5.95 -3.33
N VAL A 208 14.29 -5.08 -4.30
CA VAL A 208 13.79 -5.47 -5.62
C VAL A 208 14.78 -6.42 -6.31
N SER A 209 16.09 -6.17 -6.23
CA SER A 209 17.11 -7.03 -6.83
C SER A 209 17.16 -8.45 -6.23
N VAL A 210 16.82 -8.60 -4.96
CA VAL A 210 16.71 -9.91 -4.27
C VAL A 210 15.42 -10.62 -4.62
N LEU A 211 14.33 -9.87 -4.83
CA LEU A 211 13.04 -10.40 -5.27
C LEU A 211 13.09 -10.94 -6.69
N LEU A 212 13.94 -10.40 -7.56
CA LEU A 212 14.07 -10.85 -8.94
C LEU A 212 14.92 -12.12 -9.05
N ALA A 213 14.47 -13.07 -9.88
CA ALA A 213 15.20 -14.29 -10.19
C ALA A 213 16.49 -14.02 -11.00
N ARG A 214 16.51 -12.91 -11.78
CA ARG A 214 17.65 -12.50 -12.62
C ARG A 214 18.07 -11.06 -12.31
N GLU A 215 19.34 -10.86 -11.99
CA GLU A 215 19.91 -9.55 -11.59
C GLU A 215 19.84 -8.48 -12.68
N ARG A 216 19.97 -8.91 -13.95
CA ARG A 216 20.08 -8.00 -15.10
C ARG A 216 18.89 -7.04 -15.27
N GLY A 217 17.71 -7.39 -14.75
CA GLY A 217 16.50 -6.56 -14.79
C GLY A 217 16.32 -5.61 -13.60
N ALA A 218 17.10 -5.79 -12.52
CA ALA A 218 16.83 -5.12 -11.24
C ALA A 218 16.80 -3.59 -11.35
N LEU A 219 17.76 -2.97 -12.02
CA LEU A 219 17.77 -1.51 -12.18
C LEU A 219 16.57 -1.02 -12.97
N ARG A 220 16.23 -1.68 -14.08
CA ARG A 220 15.06 -1.30 -14.89
C ARG A 220 13.77 -1.40 -14.09
N VAL A 221 13.55 -2.51 -13.39
CA VAL A 221 12.36 -2.72 -12.58
C VAL A 221 12.29 -1.69 -11.45
N THR A 222 13.41 -1.43 -10.76
CA THR A 222 13.48 -0.39 -9.73
C THR A 222 13.13 0.99 -10.29
N LEU A 223 13.69 1.37 -11.43
CA LEU A 223 13.40 2.66 -12.06
C LEU A 223 11.92 2.77 -12.48
N VAL A 224 11.34 1.70 -13.03
CA VAL A 224 9.90 1.67 -13.35
C VAL A 224 9.07 1.85 -12.09
N LEU A 225 9.37 1.13 -11.00
CA LEU A 225 8.64 1.26 -9.74
C LEU A 225 8.77 2.65 -9.12
N LEU A 226 9.98 3.25 -9.13
CA LEU A 226 10.20 4.61 -8.66
C LEU A 226 9.45 5.64 -9.51
N SER A 227 9.50 5.51 -10.83
CA SER A 227 8.76 6.40 -11.74
C SER A 227 7.25 6.27 -11.56
N THR A 228 6.74 5.04 -11.40
CA THR A 228 5.33 4.80 -11.10
C THR A 228 4.92 5.43 -9.77
N ALA A 229 5.73 5.26 -8.74
CA ALA A 229 5.48 5.85 -7.42
C ALA A 229 5.49 7.39 -7.46
N LEU A 230 6.44 7.98 -8.15
CA LEU A 230 6.49 9.44 -8.37
C LEU A 230 5.28 9.94 -9.14
N TRP A 231 4.90 9.23 -10.21
CA TRP A 231 3.71 9.57 -10.99
C TRP A 231 2.43 9.50 -10.16
N LEU A 232 2.23 8.41 -9.41
CA LEU A 232 1.10 8.26 -8.50
C LEU A 232 1.05 9.39 -7.49
N LYS A 233 2.19 9.70 -6.88
CA LYS A 233 2.31 10.75 -5.87
C LYS A 233 2.04 12.13 -6.44
N PHE A 234 2.61 12.45 -7.60
CA PHE A 234 2.38 13.71 -8.30
C PHE A 234 0.91 13.87 -8.69
N THR A 235 0.30 12.83 -9.25
CA THR A 235 -1.11 12.83 -9.63
C THR A 235 -1.99 13.04 -8.39
N SER A 236 -1.75 12.30 -7.32
CA SER A 236 -2.49 12.47 -6.06
C SER A 236 -2.30 13.86 -5.47
N ALA A 237 -1.08 14.41 -5.50
CA ALA A 237 -0.80 15.76 -5.02
C ALA A 237 -1.59 16.83 -5.79
N SER A 238 -1.64 16.72 -7.10
CA SER A 238 -2.36 17.68 -7.96
C SER A 238 -3.86 17.72 -7.67
N PHE A 239 -4.45 16.58 -7.30
CA PHE A 239 -5.87 16.50 -6.97
C PHE A 239 -6.17 16.83 -5.50
N MET A 240 -5.35 16.37 -4.58
CA MET A 240 -5.68 16.31 -3.15
C MET A 240 -5.09 17.45 -2.33
N LEU A 241 -3.88 17.94 -2.66
CA LEU A 241 -3.20 18.97 -1.87
C LEU A 241 -3.69 20.39 -2.23
N GLN A 242 -3.54 21.29 -1.26
CA GLN A 242 -3.71 22.72 -1.51
C GLN A 242 -2.64 23.20 -2.49
N PRO A 243 -2.97 24.08 -3.47
CA PRO A 243 -2.03 24.48 -4.53
C PRO A 243 -0.71 25.04 -4.02
N ARG A 244 -0.73 25.78 -2.90
CA ARG A 244 0.48 26.39 -2.30
C ARG A 244 1.47 25.37 -1.73
N LEU A 245 0.99 24.16 -1.37
CA LEU A 245 1.77 23.12 -0.72
C LEU A 245 2.25 22.06 -1.73
N ALA A 246 1.68 22.05 -2.93
CA ALA A 246 2.09 21.11 -3.98
C ALA A 246 3.54 21.33 -4.45
N GLU A 247 4.09 22.53 -4.30
CA GLU A 247 5.47 22.86 -4.68
C GLU A 247 6.48 22.48 -3.59
N GLU A 248 6.09 22.46 -2.33
CA GLU A 248 7.00 22.25 -1.20
C GLU A 248 7.45 20.79 -1.04
N TRP A 249 6.78 19.85 -1.67
CA TRP A 249 7.18 18.46 -1.54
C TRP A 249 8.39 18.03 -2.39
N VAL A 250 8.78 18.82 -3.36
CA VAL A 250 9.98 18.61 -4.16
C VAL A 250 11.11 19.45 -3.58
N SER A 251 11.84 18.96 -2.58
CA SER A 251 13.04 19.62 -2.10
C SER A 251 14.28 19.16 -2.87
N ALA A 252 15.26 20.04 -3.03
CA ALA A 252 16.54 19.71 -3.67
C ALA A 252 17.22 18.51 -3.00
N GLY A 253 17.20 18.44 -1.66
CA GLY A 253 17.74 17.32 -0.90
C GLY A 253 17.10 15.97 -1.26
N ARG A 254 15.78 15.92 -1.48
CA ARG A 254 15.10 14.69 -1.88
C ARG A 254 15.48 14.24 -3.28
N VAL A 255 15.60 15.18 -4.21
CA VAL A 255 16.04 14.88 -5.58
C VAL A 255 17.47 14.37 -5.60
N VAL A 256 18.39 15.02 -4.88
CA VAL A 256 19.78 14.58 -4.73
C VAL A 256 19.82 13.17 -4.12
N GLY A 257 19.09 12.93 -3.04
CA GLY A 257 19.00 11.61 -2.40
C GLY A 257 18.50 10.52 -3.32
N LEU A 258 17.46 10.80 -4.13
CA LEU A 258 16.94 9.86 -5.13
C LEU A 258 18.03 9.49 -6.16
N VAL A 259 18.70 10.49 -6.72
CA VAL A 259 19.75 10.28 -7.71
C VAL A 259 20.92 9.49 -7.12
N VAL A 260 21.41 9.87 -5.94
CA VAL A 260 22.50 9.18 -5.25
C VAL A 260 22.12 7.72 -4.94
N GLY A 261 20.92 7.47 -4.44
CA GLY A 261 20.44 6.12 -4.15
C GLY A 261 20.39 5.22 -5.39
N VAL A 262 19.93 5.75 -6.52
CA VAL A 262 19.94 5.04 -7.81
C VAL A 262 21.38 4.80 -8.30
N LEU A 263 22.27 5.79 -8.18
CA LEU A 263 23.67 5.64 -8.59
C LEU A 263 24.38 4.55 -7.76
N LEU A 264 24.17 4.50 -6.44
CA LEU A 264 24.73 3.47 -5.57
C LEU A 264 24.17 2.06 -5.86
N LEU A 265 22.95 1.96 -6.37
CA LEU A 265 22.37 0.69 -6.80
C LEU A 265 23.13 0.09 -8.00
N VAL A 266 23.67 0.92 -8.92
CA VAL A 266 24.31 0.45 -10.16
C VAL A 266 25.47 -0.54 -9.92
N PRO A 267 26.47 -0.26 -9.09
CA PRO A 267 27.54 -1.20 -8.79
C PRO A 267 27.07 -2.34 -7.88
N THR A 268 26.28 -2.03 -6.84
CA THR A 268 25.95 -2.97 -5.77
C THR A 268 24.96 -4.06 -6.19
N ARG A 269 24.14 -3.84 -7.23
CA ARG A 269 23.28 -4.87 -7.82
C ARG A 269 24.07 -6.08 -8.36
N ARG A 270 25.37 -5.92 -8.65
CA ARG A 270 26.25 -6.99 -9.15
C ARG A 270 26.85 -7.87 -8.03
N PHE A 271 26.65 -7.49 -6.79
CA PHE A 271 27.11 -8.28 -5.65
C PHE A 271 26.41 -9.63 -5.59
N ARG A 272 27.02 -10.61 -4.93
CA ARG A 272 26.40 -11.91 -4.64
C ARG A 272 25.06 -11.69 -3.94
N ARG A 273 24.09 -12.55 -4.20
CA ARG A 273 22.73 -12.44 -3.64
C ARG A 273 22.75 -12.26 -2.12
N THR A 274 23.58 -13.02 -1.41
CA THR A 274 23.76 -12.90 0.05
C THR A 274 24.19 -11.50 0.45
N ALA A 275 25.20 -10.91 -0.20
CA ALA A 275 25.67 -9.56 0.10
C ALA A 275 24.59 -8.51 -0.19
N ARG A 276 23.82 -8.66 -1.28
CA ARG A 276 22.68 -7.78 -1.58
C ARG A 276 21.60 -7.89 -0.52
N THR A 277 21.32 -9.08 -0.02
CA THR A 277 20.32 -9.28 1.05
C THR A 277 20.76 -8.59 2.33
N TYR A 278 22.00 -8.78 2.78
CA TYR A 278 22.50 -8.08 3.98
C TYR A 278 22.50 -6.55 3.81
N LEU A 279 22.97 -6.08 2.67
CA LEU A 279 23.00 -4.64 2.40
C LEU A 279 21.58 -4.05 2.32
N ALA A 280 20.63 -4.76 1.71
CA ALA A 280 19.22 -4.36 1.69
C ALA A 280 18.64 -4.28 3.11
N LEU A 281 18.89 -5.28 3.96
CA LEU A 281 18.46 -5.29 5.36
C LEU A 281 18.94 -4.05 6.10
N VAL A 282 20.25 -3.80 6.04
CA VAL A 282 20.87 -2.66 6.73
C VAL A 282 20.32 -1.34 6.22
N LEU A 283 20.24 -1.17 4.89
CA LEU A 283 19.83 0.10 4.29
C LEU A 283 18.33 0.39 4.48
N VAL A 284 17.46 -0.62 4.36
CA VAL A 284 16.02 -0.43 4.61
C VAL A 284 15.77 -0.02 6.05
N LEU A 285 16.45 -0.68 7.01
CA LEU A 285 16.31 -0.35 8.43
C LEU A 285 16.95 1.00 8.75
N ALA A 286 18.17 1.24 8.29
CA ALA A 286 18.88 2.51 8.51
C ALA A 286 18.11 3.68 7.88
N GLY A 287 17.62 3.54 6.66
CA GLY A 287 16.82 4.56 5.99
C GLY A 287 15.55 4.89 6.78
N ALA A 288 14.84 3.87 7.28
CA ALA A 288 13.64 4.06 8.09
C ALA A 288 13.95 4.73 9.45
N LEU A 289 15.02 4.32 10.14
CA LEU A 289 15.44 4.93 11.41
C LEU A 289 15.90 6.37 11.21
N PHE A 290 16.71 6.61 10.17
CA PHE A 290 17.21 7.94 9.85
C PHE A 290 16.09 8.89 9.48
N ALA A 291 15.13 8.43 8.69
CA ALA A 291 13.92 9.18 8.37
C ALA A 291 13.11 9.56 9.64
N LYS A 292 13.09 8.69 10.65
CA LYS A 292 12.45 8.98 11.95
C LYS A 292 13.21 10.04 12.76
N ILE A 293 14.52 10.04 12.69
CA ILE A 293 15.35 11.03 13.41
C ILE A 293 15.23 12.42 12.75
N VAL A 294 15.23 12.47 11.42
CA VAL A 294 15.16 13.70 10.64
C VAL A 294 13.75 14.26 10.54
N GLY A 295 12.74 13.38 10.57
CA GLY A 295 11.34 13.76 10.49
C GLY A 295 10.72 13.96 11.87
N ALA A 296 10.38 15.20 12.25
CA ALA A 296 9.39 15.39 13.30
C ALA A 296 8.07 14.79 12.78
N TYR A 297 7.47 13.86 13.55
CA TYR A 297 6.20 13.26 13.18
C TYR A 297 5.11 14.33 13.25
N SER A 298 4.53 14.66 12.11
CA SER A 298 3.30 15.43 12.07
C SER A 298 2.18 14.63 12.73
N SER A 299 1.40 15.26 13.55
CA SER A 299 0.14 14.67 14.03
C SER A 299 -0.76 14.35 12.82
N LEU A 300 -1.76 13.47 13.01
CA LEU A 300 -2.72 13.20 11.94
C LEU A 300 -3.43 14.48 11.50
N ASP A 301 -3.75 15.35 12.46
CA ASP A 301 -4.42 16.63 12.22
C ASP A 301 -3.57 17.58 11.36
N GLU A 302 -2.26 17.62 11.58
CA GLU A 302 -1.33 18.39 10.73
C GLU A 302 -1.26 17.82 9.32
N LEU A 303 -1.20 16.49 9.17
CA LEU A 303 -1.23 15.84 7.86
C LEU A 303 -2.54 16.11 7.11
N LEU A 304 -3.66 16.17 7.81
CA LEU A 304 -4.96 16.45 7.19
C LEU A 304 -5.10 17.91 6.73
N ARG A 305 -4.43 18.87 7.39
CA ARG A 305 -4.48 20.29 7.02
C ARG A 305 -3.90 20.62 5.65
N VAL A 306 -3.02 19.78 5.11
CA VAL A 306 -2.42 20.02 3.78
C VAL A 306 -3.36 19.70 2.62
N PHE A 307 -4.47 19.00 2.89
CA PHE A 307 -5.44 18.62 1.87
C PHE A 307 -6.46 19.73 1.61
N ARG A 308 -7.04 19.74 0.42
CA ARG A 308 -8.09 20.69 0.02
C ARG A 308 -9.39 20.51 0.82
N TRP A 309 -9.70 19.26 1.20
CA TRP A 309 -10.88 18.87 1.98
C TRP A 309 -10.50 17.82 3.02
N PRO A 310 -10.20 18.23 4.25
CA PRO A 310 -9.65 17.32 5.29
C PRO A 310 -10.72 16.46 6.00
N TYR A 311 -11.82 16.12 5.35
CA TYR A 311 -12.97 15.46 5.97
C TYR A 311 -13.28 14.11 5.30
N GLY A 312 -14.15 13.32 5.94
CA GLY A 312 -14.68 12.06 5.42
C GLY A 312 -13.62 10.94 5.32
N GLN A 313 -13.66 10.17 4.25
CA GLN A 313 -12.79 9.02 4.03
C GLN A 313 -11.30 9.37 3.89
N LEU A 314 -10.97 10.64 3.73
CA LEU A 314 -9.58 11.08 3.63
C LEU A 314 -8.79 10.83 4.91
N ALA A 315 -9.41 10.95 6.08
CA ALA A 315 -8.77 10.61 7.35
C ALA A 315 -8.44 9.10 7.40
N ASN A 316 -9.35 8.25 6.94
CA ASN A 316 -9.18 6.81 6.88
C ASN A 316 -8.06 6.42 5.92
N PHE A 317 -8.08 7.01 4.72
CA PHE A 317 -7.05 6.84 3.70
C PHE A 317 -5.67 7.28 4.21
N THR A 318 -5.59 8.45 4.85
CA THR A 318 -4.33 8.97 5.39
C THR A 318 -3.79 8.08 6.51
N THR A 319 -4.66 7.61 7.39
CA THR A 319 -4.27 6.70 8.47
C THR A 319 -3.77 5.36 7.94
N LEU A 320 -4.49 4.75 7.00
CA LEU A 320 -4.08 3.50 6.37
C LEU A 320 -2.72 3.65 5.68
N THR A 321 -2.59 4.64 4.81
CA THR A 321 -1.35 4.84 4.03
C THR A 321 -0.16 5.19 4.92
N ARG A 322 -0.38 5.94 6.01
CA ARG A 322 0.62 6.18 7.04
C ARG A 322 1.07 4.90 7.73
N PHE A 323 0.11 4.08 8.17
CA PHE A 323 0.41 2.77 8.78
C PHE A 323 1.22 1.89 7.83
N LEU A 324 0.81 1.78 6.56
CA LEU A 324 1.53 1.00 5.55
C LEU A 324 2.96 1.54 5.34
N HIS A 325 3.12 2.84 5.30
CA HIS A 325 4.41 3.49 5.17
C HIS A 325 5.34 3.21 6.35
N GLU A 326 4.81 3.26 7.58
CA GLU A 326 5.57 3.02 8.81
C GLU A 326 5.93 1.55 9.02
N VAL A 327 5.04 0.62 8.66
CA VAL A 327 5.23 -0.83 8.86
C VAL A 327 6.05 -1.45 7.73
N TRP A 328 6.01 -0.91 6.53
CA TRP A 328 6.66 -1.49 5.35
C TRP A 328 8.15 -1.84 5.55
N PRO A 329 9.01 -0.97 6.10
CA PRO A 329 10.43 -1.28 6.28
C PRO A 329 10.64 -2.53 7.16
N PHE A 330 9.87 -2.65 8.24
CA PHE A 330 9.97 -3.79 9.15
C PHE A 330 9.47 -5.09 8.48
N ALA A 331 8.39 -5.01 7.72
CA ALA A 331 7.88 -6.15 6.95
C ALA A 331 8.88 -6.58 5.86
N ALA A 332 9.52 -5.64 5.17
CA ALA A 332 10.55 -5.91 4.19
C ALA A 332 11.79 -6.58 4.82
N VAL A 333 12.22 -6.10 5.98
CA VAL A 333 13.32 -6.69 6.76
C VAL A 333 12.97 -8.13 7.18
N ALA A 334 11.79 -8.34 7.77
CA ALA A 334 11.32 -9.68 8.16
C ALA A 334 11.26 -10.64 6.97
N TYR A 335 10.77 -10.17 5.83
CA TYR A 335 10.73 -10.94 4.58
C TYR A 335 12.14 -11.32 4.11
N LEU A 336 13.09 -10.37 4.08
CA LEU A 336 14.47 -10.62 3.64
C LEU A 336 15.17 -11.64 4.54
N ILE A 337 14.97 -11.55 5.87
CA ILE A 337 15.51 -12.52 6.84
C ILE A 337 14.92 -13.91 6.57
N ALA A 338 13.60 -13.99 6.44
CA ALA A 338 12.92 -15.27 6.22
C ALA A 338 13.33 -15.93 4.89
N LEU A 339 13.44 -15.13 3.82
CA LEU A 339 13.90 -15.59 2.50
C LEU A 339 15.36 -16.09 2.57
N PHE A 340 16.22 -15.41 3.31
CA PHE A 340 17.62 -15.79 3.49
C PHE A 340 17.74 -17.13 4.25
N LEU A 341 17.00 -17.29 5.33
CA LEU A 341 16.98 -18.53 6.12
C LEU A 341 16.44 -19.72 5.34
N HIS A 342 15.40 -19.48 4.51
CA HIS A 342 14.84 -20.52 3.64
C HIS A 342 15.87 -21.02 2.62
N GLY A 343 16.55 -20.09 1.92
CA GLY A 343 17.57 -20.45 0.94
C GLY A 343 18.77 -21.20 1.53
N ARG A 344 19.13 -20.96 2.78
CA ARG A 344 20.16 -21.73 3.48
C ARG A 344 19.72 -23.18 3.72
N ARG A 345 18.49 -23.40 4.17
CA ARG A 345 17.96 -24.74 4.44
C ARG A 345 17.88 -25.60 3.17
N GLU A 346 17.54 -25.01 2.02
CA GLU A 346 17.52 -25.73 0.74
C GLU A 346 18.93 -26.20 0.31
N VAL A 347 19.97 -25.40 0.57
CA VAL A 347 21.37 -25.77 0.28
C VAL A 347 21.85 -26.86 1.23
N GLU A 348 21.48 -26.83 2.50
CA GLU A 348 21.85 -27.83 3.50
C GLU A 348 21.12 -29.18 3.31
N SER A 349 19.91 -29.17 2.74
CA SER A 349 19.11 -30.38 2.49
C SER A 349 19.41 -31.06 1.16
N ASN A 350 20.22 -30.45 0.29
CA ASN A 350 20.60 -30.99 -1.02
C ASN A 350 22.12 -30.84 -1.20
N PRO A 351 22.96 -31.65 -0.47
CA PRO A 351 24.42 -31.59 -0.49
C PRO A 351 25.05 -31.97 -1.82
#